data_0b96402fb2a7df9f23393f8f06f0f10f
#
_entry.id   0b96402fb2a7df9f23393f8f06f0f10f
#
_cell.length_a   1.000
_cell.length_b   1.000
_cell.length_c   1.000
_cell.angle_alpha   90.00
_cell.angle_beta   90.00
_cell.angle_gamma   90.00
#
_symmetry.space_group_name_H-M   'P 1'
#
loop_
_entity.id
_entity.type
_entity.pdbx_description
1 polymer ?
#
loop_
_entity_poly.entity_id
_entity_poly.type
_entity_poly.pdbx_seq_one_letter_code
_entity_poly.pdbx_strand_id
1 'polypeptide(L)'
;MRYTDFVDGVVALDPAEERDLFHRLDAGAIADAILAGRFLAAVPVSEAELRKISDDGVAARQALWRQMLAIVLTQARQAAVTYRCSVEDLIQSGCVGLGEAIERYDERRGARFSTVAWTWIRRRIAVGLVRSSGA
;
A
#
# COMPACT_ATOMS: atom_id res chain seq x y z
N MET A 1 2.69 13.42 -16.40
CA MET A 1 1.88 12.20 -16.54
C MET A 1 1.03 12.03 -15.31
N ARG A 2 -0.26 11.91 -15.50
CA ARG A 2 -1.20 11.81 -14.38
C ARG A 2 -1.25 10.37 -13.87
N TYR A 3 -1.54 10.21 -12.59
CA TYR A 3 -1.80 8.91 -11.98
C TYR A 3 -2.79 8.07 -12.79
N THR A 4 -3.88 8.70 -13.27
CA THR A 4 -4.91 8.05 -14.07
C THR A 4 -4.41 7.49 -15.40
N ASP A 5 -3.30 8.00 -15.91
CA ASP A 5 -2.73 7.53 -17.18
C ASP A 5 -2.03 6.17 -17.03
N PHE A 6 -1.78 5.73 -15.80
CA PHE A 6 -1.10 4.48 -15.50
C PHE A 6 -2.04 3.34 -15.12
N VAL A 7 -3.32 3.63 -14.97
CA VAL A 7 -4.29 2.69 -14.39
C VAL A 7 -5.35 2.30 -15.42
N ASP A 8 -4.95 2.10 -16.66
CA ASP A 8 -5.86 1.67 -17.72
C ASP A 8 -6.53 0.35 -17.32
N GLY A 9 -7.85 0.39 -17.21
CA GLY A 9 -8.67 -0.78 -16.89
C GLY A 9 -8.82 -1.09 -15.40
N VAL A 10 -8.21 -0.32 -14.50
CA VAL A 10 -8.40 -0.47 -13.05
C VAL A 10 -9.24 0.69 -12.54
N VAL A 11 -10.35 0.37 -11.88
CA VAL A 11 -11.19 1.40 -11.26
C VAL A 11 -10.46 1.96 -10.05
N ALA A 12 -10.13 3.24 -10.12
CA ALA A 12 -9.50 3.94 -9.00
C ALA A 12 -10.47 4.00 -7.82
N LEU A 13 -9.96 3.81 -6.60
CA LEU A 13 -10.75 3.98 -5.39
C LEU A 13 -11.13 5.45 -5.25
N ASP A 14 -12.39 5.72 -4.89
CA ASP A 14 -12.77 7.09 -4.53
C ASP A 14 -12.22 7.43 -3.13
N PRO A 15 -12.19 8.73 -2.76
CA PRO A 15 -11.65 9.13 -1.46
C PRO A 15 -12.34 8.50 -0.26
N ALA A 16 -13.64 8.23 -0.35
CA ALA A 16 -14.38 7.61 0.74
C ALA A 16 -14.02 6.14 0.91
N GLU A 17 -13.91 5.39 -0.19
CA GLU A 17 -13.48 3.99 -0.19
C GLU A 17 -12.06 3.85 0.35
N GLU A 18 -11.16 4.71 -0.07
CA GLU A 18 -9.78 4.75 0.39
C GLU A 18 -9.70 4.97 1.90
N ARG A 19 -10.45 5.94 2.42
CA ARG A 19 -10.53 6.20 3.85
C ARG A 19 -11.08 5.02 4.63
N ASP A 20 -12.14 4.39 4.12
CA ASP A 20 -12.74 3.22 4.75
C ASP A 20 -11.72 2.10 4.90
N LEU A 21 -10.96 1.81 3.86
CA LEU A 21 -9.93 0.78 3.90
C LEU A 21 -8.86 1.09 4.94
N PHE A 22 -8.40 2.34 5.03
CA PHE A 22 -7.41 2.72 6.04
C PHE A 22 -7.95 2.68 7.46
N HIS A 23 -9.20 3.07 7.69
CA HIS A 23 -9.84 2.94 9.00
C HIS A 23 -9.95 1.49 9.43
N ARG A 24 -10.31 0.60 8.52
CA ARG A 24 -10.41 -0.83 8.80
C ARG A 24 -9.03 -1.45 9.06
N LEU A 25 -8.02 -1.03 8.31
CA LEU A 25 -6.64 -1.46 8.52
C LEU A 25 -6.13 -1.03 9.89
N ASP A 26 -6.35 0.23 10.28
CA ASP A 26 -5.95 0.76 11.57
C ASP A 26 -6.69 0.07 12.73
N ALA A 27 -7.99 -0.16 12.57
CA ALA A 27 -8.78 -0.89 13.56
C ALA A 27 -8.24 -2.31 13.75
N GLY A 28 -7.87 -2.96 12.67
CA GLY A 28 -7.25 -4.29 12.71
C GLY A 28 -5.93 -4.31 13.47
N ALA A 29 -5.09 -3.30 13.27
CA ALA A 29 -3.82 -3.18 13.99
C ALA A 29 -4.04 -2.97 15.49
N ILE A 30 -5.04 -2.17 15.86
CA ILE A 30 -5.41 -1.97 17.27
C ILE A 30 -5.94 -3.28 17.88
N ALA A 31 -6.80 -3.99 17.16
CA ALA A 31 -7.32 -5.28 17.62
C ALA A 31 -6.17 -6.28 17.86
N ASP A 32 -5.20 -6.34 16.97
CA ASP A 32 -4.03 -7.19 17.12
C ASP A 32 -3.21 -6.81 18.36
N ALA A 33 -3.05 -5.53 18.62
CA ALA A 33 -2.32 -5.05 19.79
C ALA A 33 -3.04 -5.42 21.10
N ILE A 34 -4.37 -5.35 21.11
CA ILE A 34 -5.18 -5.77 22.27
C ILE A 34 -5.07 -7.26 22.48
N LEU A 35 -5.21 -8.06 21.42
CA LEU A 35 -5.08 -9.52 21.49
C LEU A 35 -3.68 -9.95 21.97
N ALA A 36 -2.66 -9.19 21.61
CA ALA A 36 -1.28 -9.46 22.04
C ALA A 36 -0.96 -8.94 23.44
N GLY A 37 -1.92 -8.29 24.12
CA GLY A 37 -1.72 -7.75 25.46
C GLY A 37 -0.90 -6.45 25.50
N ARG A 38 -0.65 -5.81 24.36
CA ARG A 38 0.14 -4.58 24.28
C ARG A 38 -0.70 -3.31 24.45
N PHE A 39 -2.02 -3.46 24.41
CA PHE A 39 -2.95 -2.34 24.49
C PHE A 39 -4.22 -2.80 25.22
N LEU A 40 -4.80 -1.91 26.05
CA LEU A 40 -6.05 -2.19 26.75
C LEU A 40 -7.22 -1.62 25.98
N ALA A 41 -8.28 -2.42 25.83
CA ALA A 41 -9.52 -1.94 25.21
C ALA A 41 -10.18 -0.89 26.11
N ALA A 42 -10.61 0.22 25.52
CA ALA A 42 -11.29 1.29 26.24
C ALA A 42 -12.73 0.91 26.62
N VAL A 43 -13.30 -0.09 25.95
CA VAL A 43 -14.65 -0.61 26.17
C VAL A 43 -14.59 -2.13 26.20
N PRO A 44 -15.59 -2.80 26.84
CA PRO A 44 -15.65 -4.26 26.83
C PRO A 44 -15.77 -4.79 25.39
N VAL A 45 -14.83 -5.64 24.99
CA VAL A 45 -14.80 -6.26 23.66
C VAL A 45 -14.41 -7.72 23.84
N SER A 46 -15.15 -8.63 23.21
CA SER A 46 -14.82 -10.05 23.26
C SER A 46 -13.64 -10.39 22.36
N GLU A 47 -12.96 -11.48 22.67
CA GLU A 47 -11.88 -11.98 21.82
C GLU A 47 -12.38 -12.29 20.39
N ALA A 48 -13.60 -12.82 20.28
CA ALA A 48 -14.19 -13.15 18.97
C ALA A 48 -14.41 -11.86 18.15
N GLU A 49 -14.87 -10.78 18.77
CA GLU A 49 -15.03 -9.49 18.09
C GLU A 49 -13.68 -8.92 17.65
N LEU A 50 -12.67 -9.00 18.50
CA LEU A 50 -11.32 -8.55 18.17
C LEU A 50 -10.75 -9.32 16.98
N ARG A 51 -10.96 -10.63 16.92
CA ARG A 51 -10.50 -11.44 15.79
C ARG A 51 -11.18 -11.08 14.49
N LYS A 52 -12.47 -10.75 14.51
CA LYS A 52 -13.19 -10.27 13.33
C LYS A 52 -12.63 -8.94 12.83
N ILE A 53 -12.34 -8.02 13.74
CA ILE A 53 -11.75 -6.72 13.39
C ILE A 53 -10.35 -6.92 12.82
N SER A 54 -9.56 -7.82 13.39
CA SER A 54 -8.24 -8.16 12.88
C SER A 54 -8.33 -8.73 11.45
N ASP A 55 -9.20 -9.70 11.22
CA ASP A 55 -9.40 -10.32 9.91
C ASP A 55 -9.87 -9.30 8.87
N ASP A 56 -10.76 -8.41 9.26
CA ASP A 56 -11.25 -7.34 8.38
C ASP A 56 -10.12 -6.37 8.01
N GLY A 57 -9.22 -6.09 8.94
CA GLY A 57 -8.03 -5.28 8.68
C GLY A 57 -7.09 -5.92 7.66
N VAL A 58 -6.91 -7.24 7.73
CA VAL A 58 -6.13 -7.99 6.73
C VAL A 58 -6.79 -7.89 5.36
N ALA A 59 -8.11 -8.05 5.30
CA ALA A 59 -8.85 -7.93 4.04
C ALA A 59 -8.72 -6.52 3.44
N ALA A 60 -8.77 -5.49 4.27
CA ALA A 60 -8.59 -4.11 3.83
C ALA A 60 -7.17 -3.87 3.27
N ARG A 61 -6.15 -4.41 3.94
CA ARG A 61 -4.76 -4.32 3.47
C ARG A 61 -4.60 -5.01 2.10
N GLN A 62 -5.18 -6.18 1.94
CA GLN A 62 -5.13 -6.90 0.67
C GLN A 62 -5.84 -6.13 -0.45
N ALA A 63 -6.95 -5.47 -0.14
CA ALA A 63 -7.67 -4.64 -1.11
C ALA A 63 -6.81 -3.45 -1.56
N LEU A 64 -6.11 -2.78 -0.63
CA LEU A 64 -5.18 -1.70 -0.95
C LEU A 64 -4.05 -2.18 -1.84
N TRP A 65 -3.43 -3.32 -1.51
CA TRP A 65 -2.36 -3.91 -2.32
C TRP A 65 -2.84 -4.23 -3.73
N ARG A 66 -3.98 -4.89 -3.84
CA ARG A 66 -4.53 -5.30 -5.13
C ARG A 66 -4.82 -4.10 -6.02
N GLN A 67 -5.38 -3.05 -5.43
CA GLN A 67 -5.73 -1.83 -6.16
C GLN A 67 -4.48 -1.09 -6.64
N MET A 68 -3.43 -1.07 -5.84
CA MET A 68 -2.22 -0.31 -6.14
C MET A 68 -1.18 -1.09 -6.93
N LEU A 69 -1.29 -2.41 -7.00
CA LEU A 69 -0.33 -3.25 -7.70
C LEU A 69 -0.23 -2.91 -9.19
N ALA A 70 -1.34 -2.46 -9.79
CA ALA A 70 -1.36 -2.01 -11.19
C ALA A 70 -0.36 -0.87 -11.44
N ILE A 71 -0.21 0.04 -10.48
CA ILE A 71 0.76 1.14 -10.56
C ILE A 71 2.18 0.60 -10.53
N VAL A 72 2.45 -0.34 -9.63
CA VAL A 72 3.77 -0.99 -9.52
C VAL A 72 4.13 -1.63 -10.85
N LEU A 73 3.22 -2.42 -11.41
CA LEU A 73 3.45 -3.12 -12.68
C LEU A 73 3.70 -2.14 -13.82
N THR A 74 2.90 -1.08 -13.92
CA THR A 74 3.03 -0.09 -14.99
C THR A 74 4.36 0.65 -14.89
N GLN A 75 4.72 1.14 -13.72
CA GLN A 75 5.97 1.87 -13.53
C GLN A 75 7.19 0.96 -13.75
N ALA A 76 7.14 -0.27 -13.24
CA ALA A 76 8.24 -1.22 -13.39
C ALA A 76 8.47 -1.60 -14.87
N ARG A 77 7.40 -1.85 -15.60
CA ARG A 77 7.50 -2.18 -17.03
C ARG A 77 8.07 -1.03 -17.85
N GLN A 78 7.62 0.19 -17.61
CA GLN A 78 8.15 1.36 -18.30
C GLN A 78 9.63 1.55 -18.00
N ALA A 79 10.03 1.45 -16.74
CA ALA A 79 11.42 1.60 -16.35
C ALA A 79 12.30 0.48 -16.93
N ALA A 80 11.82 -0.76 -16.92
CA ALA A 80 12.56 -1.90 -17.48
C ALA A 80 12.86 -1.72 -18.96
N VAL A 81 11.90 -1.24 -19.73
CA VAL A 81 12.08 -0.97 -21.17
C VAL A 81 13.05 0.19 -21.37
N THR A 82 12.86 1.29 -20.65
CA THR A 82 13.67 2.49 -20.81
C THR A 82 15.13 2.26 -20.44
N TYR A 83 15.39 1.54 -19.37
CA TYR A 83 16.74 1.35 -18.80
C TYR A 83 17.32 -0.04 -19.04
N ARG A 84 16.61 -0.90 -19.77
CA ARG A 84 17.06 -2.25 -20.16
C ARG A 84 17.50 -3.10 -18.98
N CYS A 85 16.63 -3.23 -17.98
CA CYS A 85 16.90 -4.03 -16.79
C CYS A 85 15.75 -4.99 -16.52
N SER A 86 15.94 -5.87 -15.52
CA SER A 86 14.96 -6.89 -15.16
C SER A 86 13.66 -6.26 -14.62
N VAL A 87 12.54 -6.56 -15.27
CA VAL A 87 11.23 -6.09 -14.80
C VAL A 87 10.89 -6.70 -13.44
N GLU A 88 11.27 -7.95 -13.19
CA GLU A 88 10.99 -8.63 -11.93
C GLU A 88 11.66 -7.92 -10.76
N ASP A 89 12.89 -7.50 -10.90
CA ASP A 89 13.62 -6.77 -9.86
C ASP A 89 12.95 -5.43 -9.57
N LEU A 90 12.49 -4.74 -10.60
CA LEU A 90 11.80 -3.45 -10.45
C LEU A 90 10.41 -3.61 -9.85
N ILE A 91 9.71 -4.71 -10.14
CA ILE A 91 8.44 -5.02 -9.49
C ILE A 91 8.66 -5.21 -7.97
N GLN A 92 9.70 -5.96 -7.58
CA GLN A 92 10.02 -6.14 -6.17
C GLN A 92 10.34 -4.81 -5.49
N SER A 93 11.15 -3.98 -6.14
CA SER A 93 11.46 -2.63 -5.63
C SER A 93 10.19 -1.78 -5.46
N GLY A 94 9.32 -1.80 -6.44
CA GLY A 94 8.06 -1.07 -6.40
C GLY A 94 7.13 -1.58 -5.30
N CYS A 95 7.08 -2.89 -5.07
CA CYS A 95 6.29 -3.48 -3.99
C CYS A 95 6.82 -3.07 -2.61
N VAL A 96 8.11 -2.95 -2.43
CA VAL A 96 8.69 -2.39 -1.19
C VAL A 96 8.18 -0.97 -0.98
N GLY A 97 8.20 -0.15 -2.03
CA GLY A 97 7.68 1.22 -1.97
C GLY A 97 6.20 1.28 -1.60
N LEU A 98 5.39 0.40 -2.19
CA LEU A 98 3.96 0.32 -1.88
C LEU A 98 3.74 -0.08 -0.41
N GLY A 99 4.47 -1.05 0.09
CA GLY A 99 4.39 -1.47 1.49
C GLY A 99 4.73 -0.32 2.45
N GLU A 100 5.78 0.43 2.16
CA GLU A 100 6.15 1.60 2.94
C GLU A 100 5.06 2.68 2.91
N ALA A 101 4.46 2.91 1.74
CA ALA A 101 3.38 3.88 1.61
C ALA A 101 2.18 3.50 2.48
N ILE A 102 1.79 2.22 2.48
CA ILE A 102 0.66 1.73 3.28
C ILE A 102 0.95 1.92 4.78
N GLU A 103 2.16 1.60 5.23
CA GLU A 103 2.54 1.69 6.64
C GLU A 103 2.65 3.13 7.13
N ARG A 104 3.04 4.06 6.26
CA ARG A 104 3.35 5.44 6.64
C ARG A 104 2.25 6.44 6.30
N TYR A 105 1.21 6.00 5.60
CA TYR A 105 0.16 6.91 5.18
C TYR A 105 -0.60 7.48 6.38
N ASP A 106 -0.76 8.79 6.38
CA ASP A 106 -1.54 9.52 7.37
C ASP A 106 -2.54 10.43 6.63
N GLU A 107 -3.81 10.07 6.68
CA GLU A 107 -4.88 10.82 6.00
C GLU A 107 -5.02 12.25 6.52
N ARG A 108 -4.56 12.52 7.76
CA ARG A 108 -4.62 13.85 8.36
C ARG A 108 -3.73 14.87 7.63
N ARG A 109 -2.78 14.40 6.83
CA ARG A 109 -1.90 15.27 6.06
C ARG A 109 -2.55 15.81 4.79
N GLY A 110 -3.76 15.36 4.46
CA GLY A 110 -4.56 15.90 3.37
C GLY A 110 -4.26 15.34 1.98
N ALA A 111 -3.16 14.62 1.79
CA ALA A 111 -2.85 13.99 0.52
C ALA A 111 -3.63 12.69 0.34
N ARG A 112 -4.01 12.36 -0.87
CA ARG A 112 -4.62 11.07 -1.19
C ARG A 112 -3.57 9.97 -1.13
N PHE A 113 -3.98 8.79 -0.67
CA PHE A 113 -3.08 7.64 -0.60
C PHE A 113 -2.49 7.30 -1.95
N SER A 114 -3.29 7.31 -3.01
CA SER A 114 -2.83 7.01 -4.36
C SER A 114 -1.65 7.89 -4.78
N THR A 115 -1.66 9.17 -4.42
CA THR A 115 -0.57 10.10 -4.71
C THR A 115 0.69 9.76 -3.93
N VAL A 116 0.54 9.43 -2.65
CA VAL A 116 1.65 9.03 -1.78
C VAL A 116 2.26 7.72 -2.27
N ALA A 117 1.42 6.74 -2.58
CA ALA A 117 1.86 5.43 -3.09
C ALA A 117 2.64 5.58 -4.39
N TRP A 118 2.14 6.37 -5.33
CA TRP A 118 2.81 6.62 -6.61
C TRP A 118 4.23 7.13 -6.40
N THR A 119 4.41 8.08 -5.48
CA THR A 119 5.71 8.68 -5.16
C THR A 119 6.67 7.66 -4.53
N TRP A 120 6.20 6.87 -3.57
CA TRP A 120 7.02 5.86 -2.89
C TRP A 120 7.44 4.74 -3.85
N ILE A 121 6.52 4.28 -4.69
CA ILE A 121 6.80 3.27 -5.71
C ILE A 121 7.88 3.78 -6.65
N ARG A 122 7.71 5.00 -7.15
CA ARG A 122 8.67 5.61 -8.08
C ARG A 122 10.06 5.73 -7.46
N ARG A 123 10.14 6.17 -6.21
CA ARG A 123 11.43 6.30 -5.51
C ARG A 123 12.15 4.97 -5.37
N ARG A 124 11.42 3.92 -5.00
CA ARG A 124 12.02 2.60 -4.83
C ARG A 124 12.47 1.99 -6.15
N ILE A 125 11.71 2.20 -7.21
CA ILE A 125 12.13 1.78 -8.54
C ILE A 125 13.40 2.52 -8.96
N ALA A 126 13.50 3.82 -8.71
CA ALA A 126 14.70 4.60 -8.99
C ALA A 126 15.93 4.04 -8.25
N VAL A 127 15.77 3.68 -6.98
CA VAL A 127 16.85 3.03 -6.19
C VAL A 127 17.23 1.69 -6.82
N GLY A 128 16.26 0.90 -7.25
CA GLY A 128 16.49 -0.37 -7.93
C GLY A 128 17.28 -0.21 -9.23
N LEU A 129 16.99 0.85 -9.99
CA LEU A 129 17.71 1.18 -11.22
C LEU A 129 19.18 1.53 -10.93
N VAL A 130 19.45 2.30 -9.89
CA VAL A 130 20.83 2.64 -9.50
C VAL A 130 21.61 1.38 -9.13
N ARG A 131 21.00 0.47 -8.37
CA ARG A 131 21.64 -0.80 -8.00
C ARG A 131 21.93 -1.68 -9.22
N SER A 132 21.01 -1.75 -10.17
CA SER A 132 21.19 -2.51 -11.40
C SER A 132 22.33 -1.95 -12.25
N SER A 133 22.44 -0.63 -12.36
CA SER A 133 23.47 0.01 -13.18
C SER A 133 24.84 0.02 -12.52
N GLY A 134 24.92 -0.10 -11.20
CA GLY A 134 26.15 -0.13 -10.44
C GLY A 134 26.80 -1.51 -10.31
N ALA A 135 26.14 -2.52 -10.81
CA ALA A 135 26.63 -3.90 -10.72
C ALA A 135 27.78 -4.20 -11.66
#